data_5be31ea952ad55ca376004c7da279437
#
_entry.id   5be31ea952ad55ca376004c7da279437
#
_cell.length_a   1.000
_cell.length_b   1.000
_cell.length_c   1.000
_cell.angle_alpha   90.00
_cell.angle_beta   90.00
_cell.angle_gamma   90.00
#
_symmetry.space_group_name_H-M   'P 1'
#
loop_
_entity.id
_entity.type
_entity.pdbx_description
1 polymer ?
#
loop_
_entity_poly.entity_id
_entity_poly.type
_entity_poly.pdbx_seq_one_letter_code
_entity_poly.pdbx_strand_id
1 'polypeptide(L)'
;MFLFRRGTGRLTPEQARTRTGDGTAVLLDVRETPEWRAGHAPGAVHLALSRLAAGAALPPDVRDRPVVAVCRSGNRSQQAAKLLASRDVDTVDVTGGMKAWAEAGLPVVDERGQAGRVA
;
A
#
# COMPACT_ATOMS: atom_id res chain seq x y z
N MET A 1 -20.97 -0.15 4.26
CA MET A 1 -20.62 -1.30 3.38
C MET A 1 -19.12 -1.39 3.24
N PHE A 2 -18.57 -2.56 3.40
CA PHE A 2 -17.15 -2.77 3.17
C PHE A 2 -16.88 -2.95 1.68
N LEU A 3 -15.89 -2.24 1.14
CA LEU A 3 -15.44 -2.39 -0.24
C LEU A 3 -14.54 -3.60 -0.42
N PHE A 4 -13.91 -4.05 0.65
CA PHE A 4 -12.93 -5.13 0.65
C PHE A 4 -13.25 -6.15 1.73
N ARG A 5 -12.72 -7.36 1.57
CA ARG A 5 -12.70 -8.35 2.64
C ARG A 5 -11.53 -8.04 3.56
N ARG A 6 -11.77 -8.04 4.86
CA ARG A 6 -10.74 -7.70 5.85
C ARG A 6 -9.58 -8.70 5.78
N GLY A 7 -8.42 -8.23 5.36
CA GLY A 7 -7.16 -8.96 5.38
C GLY A 7 -7.05 -10.14 4.40
N THR A 8 -8.08 -10.43 3.59
CA THR A 8 -8.08 -11.63 2.74
C THR A 8 -8.14 -11.36 1.25
N GLY A 9 -8.57 -10.19 0.84
CA GLY A 9 -8.71 -9.85 -0.58
C GLY A 9 -7.40 -9.35 -1.17
N ARG A 10 -7.24 -9.54 -2.47
CA ARG A 10 -6.10 -9.03 -3.22
C ARG A 10 -6.56 -8.33 -4.48
N LEU A 11 -5.84 -7.29 -4.89
CA LEU A 11 -6.10 -6.55 -6.12
C LEU A 11 -4.90 -6.65 -7.05
N THR A 12 -5.16 -6.58 -8.36
CA THR A 12 -4.09 -6.33 -9.32
C THR A 12 -3.59 -4.89 -9.16
N PRO A 13 -2.38 -4.56 -9.65
CA PRO A 13 -1.91 -3.18 -9.62
C PRO A 13 -2.89 -2.21 -10.28
N GLU A 14 -3.47 -2.57 -11.41
CA GLU A 14 -4.43 -1.73 -12.13
C GLU A 14 -5.70 -1.48 -11.31
N GLN A 15 -6.24 -2.53 -10.68
CA GLN A 15 -7.39 -2.39 -9.78
C GLN A 15 -7.06 -1.49 -8.58
N ALA A 16 -5.87 -1.69 -8.01
CA ALA A 16 -5.41 -0.89 -6.88
C ALA A 16 -5.32 0.58 -7.27
N ARG A 17 -4.74 0.87 -8.42
CA ARG A 17 -4.64 2.25 -8.91
C ARG A 17 -6.01 2.88 -9.10
N THR A 18 -6.95 2.16 -9.70
CA THR A 18 -8.31 2.68 -9.91
C THR A 18 -8.98 3.01 -8.58
N ARG A 19 -8.90 2.11 -7.61
CA ARG A 19 -9.58 2.30 -6.32
C ARG A 19 -8.94 3.35 -5.44
N THR A 20 -7.65 3.58 -5.56
CA THR A 20 -6.94 4.58 -4.75
C THR A 20 -6.83 5.93 -5.46
N GLY A 21 -6.94 5.94 -6.78
CA GLY A 21 -6.80 7.17 -7.57
C GLY A 21 -7.97 8.13 -7.44
N ASP A 22 -9.15 7.65 -7.08
CA ASP A 22 -10.33 8.49 -6.89
C ASP A 22 -10.57 8.90 -5.43
N GLY A 23 -9.66 8.51 -4.53
CA GLY A 23 -9.73 8.86 -3.11
C GLY A 23 -10.67 8.00 -2.27
N THR A 24 -11.32 6.99 -2.85
CA THR A 24 -12.21 6.10 -2.07
C THR A 24 -11.45 5.13 -1.19
N ALA A 25 -10.18 4.86 -1.51
CA ALA A 25 -9.28 4.04 -0.71
C ALA A 25 -7.91 4.68 -0.65
N VAL A 26 -7.12 4.29 0.35
CA VAL A 26 -5.74 4.78 0.53
C VAL A 26 -4.76 3.70 0.14
N LEU A 27 -3.77 4.05 -0.67
CA LEU A 27 -2.65 3.15 -0.96
C LEU A 27 -1.61 3.32 0.15
N LEU A 28 -1.37 2.26 0.91
CA LEU A 28 -0.41 2.26 2.01
C LEU A 28 0.80 1.42 1.64
N ASP A 29 1.93 2.08 1.46
CA ASP A 29 3.20 1.41 1.20
C ASP A 29 3.83 0.98 2.53
N VAL A 30 4.01 -0.32 2.70
CA VAL A 30 4.53 -0.90 3.96
C VAL A 30 5.97 -1.35 3.85
N ARG A 31 6.67 -0.92 2.78
CA ARG A 31 8.09 -1.18 2.63
C ARG A 31 8.91 -0.34 3.62
N GLU A 32 10.17 -0.72 3.80
CA GLU A 32 11.06 0.08 4.64
C GLU A 32 11.47 1.38 3.95
N THR A 33 11.94 2.34 4.72
CA THR A 33 12.19 3.70 4.26
C THR A 33 13.12 3.79 3.04
N PRO A 34 14.24 3.03 2.96
CA PRO A 34 15.09 3.10 1.76
C PRO A 34 14.38 2.69 0.48
N GLU A 35 13.51 1.67 0.55
CA GLU A 35 12.71 1.24 -0.60
C GLU A 35 11.72 2.34 -1.02
N TRP A 36 11.04 2.93 -0.05
CA TRP A 36 10.12 4.04 -0.27
C TRP A 36 10.80 5.23 -0.95
N ARG A 37 11.97 5.59 -0.47
CA ARG A 37 12.72 6.74 -1.01
C ARG A 37 13.18 6.54 -2.44
N ALA A 38 13.54 5.32 -2.82
CA ALA A 38 13.97 5.02 -4.18
C ALA A 38 12.83 5.18 -5.20
N GLY A 39 11.62 4.86 -4.79
CA GLY A 39 10.46 5.04 -5.64
C GLY A 39 9.20 4.42 -5.03
N HIS A 40 8.09 5.12 -5.17
CA HIS A 40 6.79 4.71 -4.66
C HIS A 40 5.68 5.18 -5.59
N ALA A 41 4.48 4.66 -5.42
CA ALA A 41 3.33 5.10 -6.22
C ALA A 41 2.95 6.53 -5.84
N PRO A 42 2.63 7.39 -6.81
CA PRO A 42 2.19 8.75 -6.49
C PRO A 42 0.95 8.73 -5.58
N GLY A 43 0.94 9.58 -4.57
CA GLY A 43 -0.17 9.69 -3.63
C GLY A 43 -0.21 8.63 -2.55
N ALA A 44 0.70 7.66 -2.55
CA ALA A 44 0.76 6.64 -1.50
C ALA A 44 1.17 7.24 -0.16
N VAL A 45 0.65 6.65 0.91
CA VAL A 45 1.04 6.96 2.29
C VAL A 45 2.05 5.89 2.72
N HIS A 46 3.05 6.26 3.50
CA HIS A 46 4.08 5.33 3.95
C HIS A 46 3.96 5.00 5.44
N LEU A 47 3.97 3.71 5.75
CA LEU A 47 4.14 3.20 7.10
C LEU A 47 4.82 1.83 7.01
N ALA A 48 6.10 1.76 7.35
CA ALA A 48 6.88 0.52 7.26
C ALA A 48 6.26 -0.59 8.12
N LEU A 49 6.26 -1.81 7.61
CA LEU A 49 5.72 -2.98 8.32
C LEU A 49 6.34 -3.14 9.71
N SER A 50 7.65 -2.89 9.84
CA SER A 50 8.35 -2.98 11.12
C SER A 50 7.72 -2.07 12.18
N ARG A 51 7.31 -0.88 11.78
CA ARG A 51 6.64 0.07 12.69
C ARG A 51 5.20 -0.33 12.98
N LEU A 52 4.49 -0.79 11.96
CA LEU A 52 3.12 -1.28 12.12
C LEU A 52 3.09 -2.47 13.09
N ALA A 53 4.01 -3.42 12.93
CA ALA A 53 4.12 -4.58 13.81
C ALA A 53 4.50 -4.19 15.24
N ALA A 54 5.24 -3.11 15.42
CA ALA A 54 5.60 -2.58 16.74
C ALA A 54 4.48 -1.76 17.39
N GLY A 55 3.33 -1.62 16.75
CA GLY A 55 2.18 -0.93 17.31
C GLY A 55 2.15 0.58 17.04
N ALA A 56 2.86 1.06 16.03
CA ALA A 56 2.83 2.48 15.69
C ALA A 56 1.41 2.97 15.44
N ALA A 57 1.16 4.25 15.77
CA ALA A 57 -0.11 4.88 15.44
C ALA A 57 -0.32 4.93 13.94
N LEU A 58 -1.55 4.72 13.51
CA LEU A 58 -1.89 4.79 12.09
C LEU A 58 -1.91 6.26 11.63
N PRO A 59 -1.39 6.55 10.43
CA PRO A 59 -1.55 7.89 9.85
C PRO A 59 -3.03 8.26 9.74
N PRO A 60 -3.39 9.55 9.88
CA PRO A 60 -4.80 9.97 9.81
C PRO A 60 -5.52 9.48 8.54
N ASP A 61 -4.82 9.47 7.41
CA ASP A 61 -5.43 9.07 6.12
C ASP A 61 -5.93 7.63 6.09
N VAL A 62 -5.37 6.74 6.92
CA VAL A 62 -5.77 5.33 6.91
C VAL A 62 -6.82 4.99 7.96
N ARG A 63 -7.28 5.97 8.77
CA ARG A 63 -8.25 5.71 9.84
C ARG A 63 -9.68 5.58 9.35
N ASP A 64 -10.04 6.33 8.32
CA ASP A 64 -11.43 6.53 7.92
C ASP A 64 -11.75 5.99 6.53
N ARG A 65 -10.82 5.34 5.86
CA ARG A 65 -11.00 4.83 4.50
C ARG A 65 -10.48 3.42 4.39
N PRO A 66 -11.03 2.62 3.45
CA PRO A 66 -10.42 1.34 3.11
C PRO A 66 -8.96 1.52 2.68
N VAL A 67 -8.13 0.52 2.97
CA VAL A 67 -6.70 0.56 2.72
C VAL A 67 -6.31 -0.52 1.72
N VAL A 68 -5.49 -0.15 0.76
CA VAL A 68 -4.80 -1.08 -0.13
C VAL A 68 -3.33 -1.08 0.26
N ALA A 69 -2.86 -2.15 0.87
CA ALA A 69 -1.47 -2.28 1.29
C ALA A 69 -0.60 -2.77 0.13
N VAL A 70 0.59 -2.22 0.00
CA VAL A 70 1.54 -2.64 -1.03
C VAL A 70 2.94 -2.77 -0.45
N CYS A 71 3.65 -3.82 -0.87
CA CYS A 71 5.07 -3.99 -0.59
C CYS A 71 5.83 -4.23 -1.90
N ARG A 72 7.05 -4.77 -1.86
CA ARG A 72 7.81 -4.98 -3.08
C ARG A 72 7.22 -6.07 -3.97
N SER A 73 6.92 -7.25 -3.41
CA SER A 73 6.52 -8.43 -4.17
C SER A 73 5.26 -9.13 -3.67
N GLY A 74 4.62 -8.62 -2.60
CA GLY A 74 3.31 -9.10 -2.16
C GLY A 74 3.29 -9.96 -0.91
N ASN A 75 4.42 -10.14 -0.21
CA ASN A 75 4.45 -10.94 1.03
C ASN A 75 4.24 -10.09 2.28
N ARG A 76 5.01 -9.02 2.45
CA ARG A 76 4.88 -8.13 3.61
C ARG A 76 3.51 -7.45 3.66
N SER A 77 2.95 -7.13 2.49
CA SER A 77 1.64 -6.50 2.41
C SER A 77 0.51 -7.41 2.91
N GLN A 78 0.64 -8.71 2.75
CA GLN A 78 -0.32 -9.66 3.34
C GLN A 78 -0.26 -9.65 4.86
N GLN A 79 0.95 -9.58 5.44
CA GLN A 79 1.11 -9.45 6.88
C GLN A 79 0.53 -8.12 7.38
N ALA A 80 0.81 -7.04 6.66
CA ALA A 80 0.27 -5.73 7.00
C ALA A 80 -1.26 -5.72 6.96
N ALA A 81 -1.85 -6.35 5.95
CA ALA A 81 -3.31 -6.43 5.83
C ALA A 81 -3.94 -7.15 7.03
N LYS A 82 -3.31 -8.21 7.52
CA LYS A 82 -3.78 -8.91 8.71
C LYS A 82 -3.69 -8.04 9.96
N LEU A 83 -2.56 -7.34 10.12
CA LEU A 83 -2.38 -6.44 11.27
C LEU A 83 -3.38 -5.30 11.26
N LEU A 84 -3.63 -4.72 10.10
CA LEU A 84 -4.61 -3.64 9.95
C LEU A 84 -6.03 -4.14 10.18
N ALA A 85 -6.37 -5.32 9.66
CA ALA A 85 -7.68 -5.92 9.91
C ALA A 85 -7.92 -6.16 11.41
N SER A 86 -6.88 -6.53 12.16
CA SER A 86 -6.99 -6.69 13.61
C SER A 86 -7.23 -5.37 14.34
N ARG A 87 -7.02 -4.25 13.70
CA ARG A 87 -7.33 -2.90 14.20
C ARG A 87 -8.61 -2.34 13.57
N ASP A 88 -9.45 -3.20 13.00
CA ASP A 88 -10.71 -2.82 12.34
C ASP A 88 -10.54 -1.91 11.11
N VAL A 89 -9.40 -2.00 10.44
CA VAL A 89 -9.19 -1.30 9.17
C VAL A 89 -9.52 -2.25 8.03
N ASP A 90 -10.44 -1.86 7.17
CA ASP A 90 -10.83 -2.63 5.99
C ASP A 90 -9.67 -2.61 4.98
N THR A 91 -8.99 -3.74 4.78
CA THR A 91 -7.72 -3.79 4.05
C THR A 91 -7.66 -4.96 3.08
N VAL A 92 -7.14 -4.67 1.90
CA VAL A 92 -6.68 -5.66 0.92
C VAL A 92 -5.24 -5.30 0.53
N ASP A 93 -4.58 -6.16 -0.24
CA ASP A 93 -3.22 -5.87 -0.69
C ASP A 93 -3.07 -6.01 -2.21
N VAL A 94 -1.93 -5.58 -2.73
CA VAL A 94 -1.62 -5.62 -4.16
C VAL A 94 -0.85 -6.90 -4.49
N THR A 95 -1.41 -7.72 -5.37
CA THR A 95 -0.72 -8.92 -5.87
C THR A 95 0.54 -8.53 -6.63
N GLY A 96 1.66 -9.13 -6.27
CA GLY A 96 2.95 -8.86 -6.91
C GLY A 96 3.61 -7.55 -6.49
N GLY A 97 2.94 -6.73 -5.70
CA GLY A 97 3.49 -5.52 -5.10
C GLY A 97 3.95 -4.46 -6.09
N MET A 98 4.90 -3.64 -5.66
CA MET A 98 5.45 -2.56 -6.49
C MET A 98 6.20 -3.08 -7.72
N LYS A 99 6.76 -4.28 -7.64
CA LYS A 99 7.37 -4.91 -8.81
C LYS A 99 6.35 -5.10 -9.93
N ALA A 100 5.20 -5.69 -9.62
CA ALA A 100 4.12 -5.86 -10.59
C ALA A 100 3.51 -4.52 -11.03
N TRP A 101 3.43 -3.55 -10.10
CA TRP A 101 2.99 -2.19 -10.40
C TRP A 101 3.84 -1.56 -11.50
N ALA A 102 5.16 -1.59 -11.35
CA ALA A 102 6.07 -1.05 -12.34
C ALA A 102 6.04 -1.83 -13.67
N GLU A 103 5.95 -3.16 -13.61
CA GLU A 103 5.85 -4.00 -14.81
C GLU A 103 4.56 -3.72 -15.59
N ALA A 104 3.50 -3.30 -14.92
CA ALA A 104 2.25 -2.88 -15.57
C ALA A 104 2.33 -1.47 -16.18
N GLY A 105 3.48 -0.81 -16.08
CA GLY A 105 3.67 0.54 -16.63
C GLY A 105 3.06 1.64 -15.78
N LEU A 106 2.67 1.37 -14.53
CA LEU A 106 2.08 2.36 -13.67
C LEU A 106 3.15 3.28 -13.07
N PRO A 107 2.82 4.53 -12.75
CA PRO A 107 3.84 5.51 -12.37
C PRO A 107 4.51 5.19 -11.03
N VAL A 108 5.82 5.44 -10.98
CA VAL A 108 6.64 5.35 -9.77
C VAL A 108 7.44 6.64 -9.68
N VAL A 109 7.38 7.30 -8.54
CA VAL A 109 8.07 8.57 -8.32
C VAL A 109 9.01 8.48 -7.13
N ASP A 110 10.08 9.29 -7.15
CA ASP A 110 10.99 9.41 -6.03
C ASP A 110 10.53 10.52 -5.06
N GLU A 111 11.36 10.84 -4.07
CA GLU A 111 11.07 11.88 -3.08
C GLU A 111 10.87 13.26 -3.68
N ARG A 112 11.42 13.51 -4.86
CA ARG A 112 11.34 14.79 -5.55
C ARG A 112 10.17 14.85 -6.52
N GLY A 113 9.38 13.78 -6.62
CA GLY A 113 8.31 13.68 -7.60
C GLY A 113 8.79 13.37 -9.01
N GLN A 114 10.06 13.04 -9.18
CA GLN A 114 10.63 12.62 -10.46
C GLN A 114 10.51 11.12 -10.64
N ALA A 115 10.83 10.61 -11.83
CA ALA A 115 10.76 9.17 -12.08
C ALA A 115 11.60 8.40 -11.06
N GLY A 116 10.96 7.50 -10.33
CA GLY A 116 11.60 6.64 -9.35
C GLY A 116 11.76 5.21 -9.86
N ARG A 117 12.33 4.37 -9.01
CA ARG A 117 12.51 2.95 -9.32
C ARG A 117 12.07 2.10 -8.13
N VAL A 118 11.71 0.86 -8.41
CA VAL A 118 11.41 -0.12 -7.36
C VAL A 118 12.73 -0.78 -6.96
N ALA A 119 13.19 -0.43 -5.77
CA ALA A 119 14.45 -0.94 -5.23
C ALA A 119 14.31 -2.40 -4.76
#